data_eeb63b16e0cf835c0f0de50b43fc85e1
#
_entry.id   eeb63b16e0cf835c0f0de50b43fc85e1
#
_cell.length_a   1.000
_cell.length_b   1.000
_cell.length_c   1.000
_cell.angle_alpha   90.00
_cell.angle_beta   90.00
_cell.angle_gamma   90.00
#
_symmetry.space_group_name_H-M   'P 1'
#
loop_
_entity.id
_entity.type
_entity.pdbx_description
1 polymer ?
#
loop_
_entity_poly.entity_id
_entity_poly.type
_entity_poly.pdbx_seq_one_letter_code
_entity_poly.pdbx_strand_id
1 'polypeptide(L)'
;MIFKQYYLQSLSHASYLIGDEDSHIAAIVDPQRDVDHYLTDLDSHHLTLKYIFLTHFHADFVAGHLELHHRTGADIYLGAHAKPSYVFHPVRHNDELEFGSTRLEILETPGHTPEGISIVVYDLKEDLERPTAILTGDTLFVGDVGRPDLLASCGLDSHTLAGQLYDSLHHHILAQPPQTKIFPAHGAGSLCGKHLSDRLSSTLENEQLTNYALKPMSKQQFIDVVTTDQLEAPAYFSHVAFLNCREHPALEEILTKSYQPLTVDQVIHEKSAGVQILDVRSPKEFGS
;
A
#
# COMPACT_ATOMS: atom_id res chain seq x y z
N MET A 1 -6.65 18.20 11.95
CA MET A 1 -6.65 16.91 11.21
C MET A 1 -5.91 15.84 12.04
N ILE A 2 -6.42 14.60 12.07
CA ILE A 2 -5.71 13.44 12.62
C ILE A 2 -4.98 12.74 11.46
N PHE A 3 -3.69 12.49 11.62
CA PHE A 3 -2.89 11.73 10.65
C PHE A 3 -2.11 10.67 11.42
N LYS A 4 -2.40 9.39 11.17
CA LYS A 4 -1.76 8.27 11.87
C LYS A 4 -1.21 7.26 10.86
N GLN A 5 0.08 6.94 10.99
CA GLN A 5 0.76 5.88 10.26
C GLN A 5 0.77 4.61 11.12
N TYR A 6 0.37 3.50 10.53
CA TYR A 6 0.53 2.16 11.09
C TYR A 6 1.64 1.45 10.32
N TYR A 7 2.47 0.70 11.00
CA TYR A 7 3.55 -0.05 10.36
C TYR A 7 3.57 -1.48 10.82
N LEU A 8 3.39 -2.41 9.88
CA LEU A 8 3.47 -3.85 10.09
C LEU A 8 4.87 -4.33 9.73
N GLN A 9 5.70 -4.54 10.75
CA GLN A 9 7.12 -4.86 10.58
C GLN A 9 7.37 -6.13 9.78
N SER A 10 6.54 -7.17 9.95
CA SER A 10 6.69 -8.46 9.28
C SER A 10 6.52 -8.40 7.76
N LEU A 11 5.81 -7.38 7.26
CA LEU A 11 5.60 -7.11 5.84
C LEU A 11 6.32 -5.84 5.37
N SER A 12 6.96 -5.11 6.29
CA SER A 12 7.51 -3.78 6.02
C SER A 12 6.48 -2.83 5.39
N HIS A 13 5.21 -3.00 5.75
CA HIS A 13 4.06 -2.33 5.16
C HIS A 13 3.53 -1.21 6.05
N ALA A 14 3.25 -0.06 5.45
CA ALA A 14 2.63 1.08 6.08
C ALA A 14 1.22 1.35 5.54
N SER A 15 0.29 1.63 6.44
CA SER A 15 -1.07 2.08 6.13
C SER A 15 -1.39 3.33 6.92
N TYR A 16 -2.45 4.06 6.53
CA TYR A 16 -2.70 5.39 7.05
C TYR A 16 -4.16 5.59 7.41
N LEU A 17 -4.39 6.28 8.55
CA LEU A 17 -5.68 6.83 8.92
C LEU A 17 -5.58 8.36 8.84
N ILE A 18 -6.51 8.97 8.11
CA ILE A 18 -6.65 10.40 7.97
C ILE A 18 -8.05 10.74 8.47
N GLY A 19 -8.14 11.53 9.54
CA GLY A 19 -9.41 11.88 10.18
C GLY A 19 -9.56 13.39 10.33
N ASP A 20 -10.79 13.86 10.25
CA ASP A 20 -11.17 15.23 10.58
C ASP A 20 -12.05 15.24 11.82
N GLU A 21 -11.60 15.95 12.85
CA GLU A 21 -12.27 16.00 14.15
C GLU A 21 -13.58 16.81 14.13
N ASP A 22 -13.72 17.77 13.22
CA ASP A 22 -14.91 18.60 13.16
C ASP A 22 -16.07 17.90 12.43
N SER A 23 -15.77 17.21 11.32
CA SER A 23 -16.75 16.44 10.56
C SER A 23 -16.98 15.04 11.11
N HIS A 24 -16.10 14.55 11.98
CA HIS A 24 -16.06 13.17 12.48
C HIS A 24 -15.95 12.12 11.35
N ILE A 25 -15.29 12.45 10.24
CA ILE A 25 -15.11 11.58 9.09
C ILE A 25 -13.66 11.15 8.98
N ALA A 26 -13.44 9.93 8.52
CA ALA A 26 -12.11 9.39 8.26
C ALA A 26 -12.00 8.68 6.91
N ALA A 27 -10.75 8.63 6.43
CA ALA A 27 -10.26 7.79 5.35
C ALA A 27 -9.19 6.83 5.88
N ILE A 28 -9.14 5.61 5.36
CA ILE A 28 -8.05 4.65 5.59
C ILE A 28 -7.43 4.31 4.23
N VAL A 29 -6.10 4.33 4.17
CA VAL A 29 -5.32 4.05 2.96
C VAL A 29 -4.47 2.82 3.18
N ASP A 30 -4.52 1.89 2.23
CA ASP A 30 -3.79 0.62 2.19
C ASP A 30 -3.94 -0.21 3.47
N PRO A 31 -5.18 -0.55 3.88
CA PRO A 31 -5.41 -1.23 5.16
C PRO A 31 -4.79 -2.63 5.20
N GLN A 32 -4.18 -2.96 6.32
CA GLN A 32 -3.70 -4.31 6.66
C GLN A 32 -4.86 -5.29 6.72
N ARG A 33 -4.57 -6.58 6.61
CA ARG A 33 -5.59 -7.64 6.62
C ARG A 33 -6.40 -7.69 7.92
N ASP A 34 -5.75 -7.54 9.06
CA ASP A 34 -6.41 -7.38 10.36
C ASP A 34 -6.81 -5.91 10.55
N VAL A 35 -8.10 -5.66 10.63
CA VAL A 35 -8.66 -4.31 10.67
C VAL A 35 -9.07 -3.82 12.06
N ASP A 36 -8.97 -4.66 13.09
CA ASP A 36 -9.48 -4.37 14.44
C ASP A 36 -8.83 -3.14 15.07
N HIS A 37 -7.55 -2.94 14.83
CA HIS A 37 -6.83 -1.79 15.34
C HIS A 37 -7.29 -0.46 14.71
N TYR A 38 -7.70 -0.46 13.42
CA TYR A 38 -8.30 0.74 12.81
C TYR A 38 -9.66 1.07 13.41
N LEU A 39 -10.50 0.06 13.62
CA LEU A 39 -11.83 0.23 14.22
C LEU A 39 -11.73 0.74 15.66
N THR A 40 -10.75 0.24 16.42
CA THR A 40 -10.45 0.73 17.77
C THR A 40 -10.04 2.21 17.76
N ASP A 41 -9.20 2.61 16.81
CA ASP A 41 -8.78 4.01 16.69
C ASP A 41 -9.92 4.92 16.22
N LEU A 42 -10.72 4.47 15.27
CA LEU A 42 -11.92 5.22 14.83
C LEU A 42 -12.88 5.48 16.00
N ASP A 43 -13.16 4.46 16.81
CA ASP A 43 -14.00 4.59 18.01
C ASP A 43 -13.39 5.55 19.03
N SER A 44 -12.09 5.43 19.30
CA SER A 44 -11.38 6.26 20.29
C SER A 44 -11.37 7.75 19.93
N HIS A 45 -11.37 8.06 18.63
CA HIS A 45 -11.42 9.42 18.11
C HIS A 45 -12.82 9.86 17.67
N HIS A 46 -13.85 9.03 17.89
CA HIS A 46 -15.23 9.30 17.49
C HIS A 46 -15.36 9.58 15.98
N LEU A 47 -14.61 8.85 15.15
CA LEU A 47 -14.60 9.00 13.70
C LEU A 47 -15.47 7.94 13.01
N THR A 48 -16.17 8.35 11.98
CA THR A 48 -16.88 7.46 11.05
C THR A 48 -16.03 7.24 9.81
N LEU A 49 -15.66 6.00 9.53
CA LEU A 49 -14.98 5.66 8.29
C LEU A 49 -15.94 5.83 7.11
N LYS A 50 -15.56 6.64 6.13
CA LYS A 50 -16.30 6.82 4.87
C LYS A 50 -15.53 6.40 3.65
N TYR A 51 -14.20 6.50 3.67
CA TYR A 51 -13.35 6.31 2.51
C TYR A 51 -12.29 5.25 2.80
N ILE A 52 -12.22 4.24 1.95
CA ILE A 52 -11.18 3.20 1.98
C ILE A 52 -10.43 3.28 0.65
N PHE A 53 -9.15 3.60 0.69
CA PHE A 53 -8.32 3.66 -0.50
C PHE A 53 -7.36 2.48 -0.57
N LEU A 54 -7.18 1.93 -1.75
CA LEU A 54 -5.95 1.22 -2.10
C LEU A 54 -5.19 2.06 -3.11
N THR A 55 -3.92 2.33 -2.81
CA THR A 55 -3.05 3.03 -3.77
C THR A 55 -2.81 2.20 -5.02
N HIS A 56 -2.81 0.87 -4.86
CA HIS A 56 -2.67 -0.12 -5.92
C HIS A 56 -3.12 -1.51 -5.43
N PHE A 57 -3.19 -2.50 -6.29
CA PHE A 57 -3.39 -3.87 -5.86
C PHE A 57 -2.09 -4.46 -5.32
N HIS A 58 -1.94 -4.50 -4.00
CA HIS A 58 -0.78 -5.09 -3.33
C HIS A 58 -0.56 -6.54 -3.75
N ALA A 59 0.71 -6.89 -3.98
CA ALA A 59 1.09 -8.23 -4.39
C ALA A 59 1.64 -9.08 -3.22
N ASP A 60 2.06 -8.44 -2.14
CA ASP A 60 2.75 -9.05 -1.02
C ASP A 60 1.83 -9.43 0.15
N PHE A 61 0.64 -8.84 0.25
CA PHE A 61 -0.37 -9.19 1.27
C PHE A 61 -1.79 -9.00 0.77
N VAL A 62 -2.74 -9.71 1.39
CA VAL A 62 -4.18 -9.52 1.16
C VAL A 62 -4.64 -8.33 2.00
N ALA A 63 -5.09 -7.26 1.35
CA ALA A 63 -5.50 -6.03 2.00
C ALA A 63 -6.86 -6.16 2.72
N GLY A 64 -7.06 -5.33 3.75
CA GLY A 64 -8.26 -5.32 4.58
C GLY A 64 -9.42 -4.47 4.05
N HIS A 65 -9.34 -3.99 2.81
CA HIS A 65 -10.32 -3.07 2.23
C HIS A 65 -11.75 -3.63 2.19
N LEU A 66 -11.91 -4.91 1.79
CA LEU A 66 -13.21 -5.58 1.78
C LEU A 66 -13.73 -5.82 3.20
N GLU A 67 -12.86 -6.18 4.14
CA GLU A 67 -13.23 -6.37 5.55
C GLU A 67 -13.73 -5.06 6.15
N LEU A 68 -13.02 -3.94 5.94
CA LEU A 68 -13.47 -2.62 6.39
C LEU A 68 -14.78 -2.23 5.74
N HIS A 69 -14.93 -2.42 4.42
CA HIS A 69 -16.19 -2.16 3.72
C HIS A 69 -17.36 -2.92 4.34
N HIS A 70 -17.21 -4.22 4.56
CA HIS A 70 -18.27 -5.07 5.14
C HIS A 70 -18.63 -4.66 6.58
N ARG A 71 -17.63 -4.26 7.38
CA ARG A 71 -17.84 -3.93 8.80
C ARG A 71 -18.33 -2.51 9.04
N THR A 72 -18.04 -1.57 8.14
CA THR A 72 -18.35 -0.14 8.35
C THR A 72 -19.33 0.44 7.35
N GLY A 73 -19.49 -0.20 6.19
CA GLY A 73 -20.25 0.34 5.06
C GLY A 73 -19.51 1.45 4.29
N ALA A 74 -18.23 1.70 4.60
CA ALA A 74 -17.42 2.71 3.91
C ALA A 74 -17.14 2.30 2.46
N ASP A 75 -17.07 3.27 1.57
CA ASP A 75 -16.86 3.04 0.14
C ASP A 75 -15.37 2.80 -0.19
N ILE A 76 -15.13 1.92 -1.17
CA ILE A 76 -13.78 1.59 -1.66
C ILE A 76 -13.44 2.47 -2.86
N TYR A 77 -12.25 3.06 -2.84
CA TYR A 77 -11.71 3.95 -3.87
C TYR A 77 -10.41 3.38 -4.43
N LEU A 78 -10.31 3.33 -5.76
CA LEU A 78 -9.14 2.85 -6.51
C LEU A 78 -8.89 3.74 -7.72
N GLY A 79 -7.68 3.77 -8.24
CA GLY A 79 -7.38 4.40 -9.51
C GLY A 79 -8.29 3.90 -10.63
N ALA A 80 -8.72 4.79 -11.53
CA ALA A 80 -9.73 4.48 -12.55
C ALA A 80 -9.33 3.37 -13.54
N HIS A 81 -8.05 3.02 -13.58
CA HIS A 81 -7.54 1.89 -14.39
C HIS A 81 -7.65 0.54 -13.68
N ALA A 82 -8.04 0.49 -12.40
CA ALA A 82 -8.30 -0.74 -11.67
C ALA A 82 -9.48 -1.51 -12.27
N LYS A 83 -9.44 -2.84 -12.17
CA LYS A 83 -10.49 -3.74 -12.68
C LYS A 83 -10.84 -4.82 -11.66
N PRO A 84 -11.33 -4.43 -10.47
CA PRO A 84 -11.77 -5.40 -9.49
C PRO A 84 -13.10 -6.03 -9.88
N SER A 85 -13.45 -7.15 -9.26
CA SER A 85 -14.75 -7.80 -9.41
C SER A 85 -15.82 -7.33 -8.40
N TYR A 86 -15.42 -6.45 -7.47
CA TYR A 86 -16.31 -5.82 -6.48
C TYR A 86 -16.61 -4.36 -6.85
N VAL A 87 -17.63 -3.80 -6.19
CA VAL A 87 -18.02 -2.40 -6.39
C VAL A 87 -16.97 -1.48 -5.80
N PHE A 88 -16.56 -0.46 -6.55
CA PHE A 88 -15.64 0.57 -6.11
C PHE A 88 -15.95 1.92 -6.78
N HIS A 89 -15.40 2.97 -6.24
CA HIS A 89 -15.42 4.32 -6.81
C HIS A 89 -14.10 4.58 -7.54
N PRO A 90 -14.11 4.69 -8.86
CA PRO A 90 -12.91 5.03 -9.62
C PRO A 90 -12.52 6.49 -9.38
N VAL A 91 -11.25 6.72 -9.07
CA VAL A 91 -10.69 8.08 -8.95
C VAL A 91 -9.64 8.33 -10.02
N ARG A 92 -9.56 9.60 -10.46
CA ARG A 92 -8.68 10.09 -11.52
C ARG A 92 -7.75 11.18 -11.03
N HIS A 93 -6.80 11.50 -11.85
CA HIS A 93 -5.90 12.64 -11.62
C HIS A 93 -6.66 13.94 -11.38
N ASN A 94 -6.31 14.64 -10.30
CA ASN A 94 -6.93 15.87 -9.80
C ASN A 94 -8.37 15.71 -9.25
N ASP A 95 -8.85 14.49 -9.05
CA ASP A 95 -10.07 14.31 -8.26
C ASP A 95 -9.81 14.70 -6.80
N GLU A 96 -10.72 15.43 -6.20
CA GLU A 96 -10.64 15.90 -4.82
C GLU A 96 -11.78 15.32 -3.98
N LEU A 97 -11.46 14.91 -2.75
CA LEU A 97 -12.44 14.54 -1.72
C LEU A 97 -12.20 15.42 -0.50
N GLU A 98 -13.22 16.17 -0.12
CA GLU A 98 -13.16 17.01 1.07
C GLU A 98 -14.11 16.50 2.16
N PHE A 99 -13.62 16.49 3.39
CA PHE A 99 -14.42 16.23 4.59
C PHE A 99 -13.92 17.09 5.76
N GLY A 100 -14.78 17.98 6.22
CA GLY A 100 -14.42 18.99 7.20
C GLY A 100 -13.30 19.90 6.71
N SER A 101 -12.19 19.91 7.41
CA SER A 101 -11.00 20.67 7.09
C SER A 101 -9.89 19.82 6.43
N THR A 102 -10.23 18.64 5.98
CA THR A 102 -9.29 17.74 5.29
C THR A 102 -9.65 17.62 3.82
N ARG A 103 -8.66 17.78 2.94
CA ARG A 103 -8.79 17.52 1.50
C ARG A 103 -7.77 16.47 1.07
N LEU A 104 -8.24 15.50 0.29
CA LEU A 104 -7.45 14.49 -0.38
C LEU A 104 -7.52 14.77 -1.89
N GLU A 105 -6.37 14.93 -2.53
CA GLU A 105 -6.24 15.11 -3.98
C GLU A 105 -5.55 13.88 -4.57
N ILE A 106 -6.07 13.36 -5.67
CA ILE A 106 -5.59 12.14 -6.31
C ILE A 106 -4.61 12.48 -7.42
N LEU A 107 -3.47 11.81 -7.41
CA LEU A 107 -2.53 11.79 -8.54
C LEU A 107 -2.53 10.38 -9.14
N GLU A 108 -2.84 10.24 -10.42
CA GLU A 108 -2.58 8.98 -11.12
C GLU A 108 -1.07 8.80 -11.26
N THR A 109 -0.54 7.74 -10.67
CA THR A 109 0.91 7.46 -10.64
C THR A 109 1.20 6.02 -11.10
N PRO A 110 0.81 5.66 -12.34
CA PRO A 110 1.12 4.33 -12.89
C PRO A 110 2.63 4.11 -13.01
N GLY A 111 3.03 2.84 -12.94
CA GLY A 111 4.43 2.45 -13.12
C GLY A 111 4.83 1.23 -12.32
N HIS A 112 4.64 1.21 -11.00
CA HIS A 112 4.70 -0.01 -10.22
C HIS A 112 3.54 -0.95 -10.61
N THR A 113 2.34 -0.40 -10.65
CA THR A 113 1.14 -1.01 -11.24
C THR A 113 0.46 -0.04 -12.22
N PRO A 114 -0.40 -0.54 -13.15
CA PRO A 114 -1.09 0.33 -14.12
C PRO A 114 -2.14 1.25 -13.50
N GLU A 115 -2.77 0.82 -12.40
CA GLU A 115 -3.84 1.54 -11.69
C GLU A 115 -3.31 2.41 -10.54
N GLY A 116 -2.00 2.45 -10.32
CA GLY A 116 -1.36 3.10 -9.19
C GLY A 116 -1.78 4.56 -9.03
N ILE A 117 -2.07 4.96 -7.79
CA ILE A 117 -2.35 6.35 -7.40
C ILE A 117 -1.49 6.77 -6.22
N SER A 118 -1.25 8.06 -6.12
CA SER A 118 -0.76 8.72 -4.92
C SER A 118 -1.81 9.69 -4.40
N ILE A 119 -1.84 9.93 -3.09
CA ILE A 119 -2.86 10.76 -2.45
C ILE A 119 -2.17 11.94 -1.75
N VAL A 120 -2.43 13.15 -2.21
CA VAL A 120 -1.95 14.37 -1.58
C VAL A 120 -2.93 14.77 -0.49
N VAL A 121 -2.41 15.04 0.70
CA VAL A 121 -3.20 15.32 1.91
C VAL A 121 -3.00 16.76 2.34
N TYR A 122 -4.10 17.49 2.51
CA TYR A 122 -4.11 18.87 2.98
C TYR A 122 -4.83 18.97 4.32
N ASP A 123 -4.24 19.68 5.26
CA ASP A 123 -4.94 20.23 6.43
C ASP A 123 -5.32 21.68 6.12
N LEU A 124 -6.57 21.90 5.73
CA LEU A 124 -7.07 23.21 5.33
C LEU A 124 -7.13 24.23 6.48
N LYS A 125 -6.94 23.79 7.74
CA LYS A 125 -6.77 24.69 8.89
C LYS A 125 -5.36 25.25 8.96
N GLU A 126 -4.37 24.51 8.46
CA GLU A 126 -2.98 24.96 8.45
C GLU A 126 -2.69 25.75 7.19
N ASP A 127 -3.01 25.23 6.02
CA ASP A 127 -2.75 25.89 4.73
C ASP A 127 -3.73 25.37 3.65
N LEU A 128 -4.32 26.30 2.89
CA LEU A 128 -5.28 25.96 1.83
C LEU A 128 -4.62 25.46 0.54
N GLU A 129 -3.34 25.79 0.32
CA GLU A 129 -2.64 25.56 -0.94
C GLU A 129 -1.46 24.59 -0.78
N ARG A 130 -0.92 24.47 0.42
CA ARG A 130 0.27 23.63 0.67
C ARG A 130 -0.13 22.28 1.25
N PRO A 131 0.25 21.18 0.58
CA PRO A 131 0.00 19.86 1.12
C PRO A 131 0.82 19.60 2.38
N THR A 132 0.21 18.96 3.34
CA THR A 132 0.84 18.47 4.57
C THR A 132 1.67 17.21 4.29
N ALA A 133 1.15 16.33 3.42
CA ALA A 133 1.76 15.05 3.11
C ALA A 133 1.34 14.54 1.73
N ILE A 134 2.08 13.58 1.21
CA ILE A 134 1.69 12.74 0.08
C ILE A 134 1.90 11.27 0.44
N LEU A 135 0.84 10.46 0.28
CA LEU A 135 0.89 9.01 0.38
C LEU A 135 1.23 8.47 -1.00
N THR A 136 2.44 8.00 -1.16
CA THR A 136 3.01 7.68 -2.48
C THR A 136 2.76 6.24 -2.93
N GLY A 137 2.11 5.42 -2.08
CA GLY A 137 2.00 3.98 -2.36
C GLY A 137 3.37 3.39 -2.64
N ASP A 138 3.47 2.64 -3.71
CA ASP A 138 4.71 2.06 -4.21
C ASP A 138 5.26 2.83 -5.44
N THR A 139 4.88 4.09 -5.61
CA THR A 139 5.46 4.97 -6.64
C THR A 139 6.83 5.50 -6.22
N LEU A 140 6.92 6.09 -5.03
CA LEU A 140 8.15 6.63 -4.46
C LEU A 140 8.32 6.14 -3.02
N PHE A 141 9.44 5.50 -2.74
CA PHE A 141 9.88 5.11 -1.40
C PHE A 141 10.92 6.08 -0.84
N VAL A 142 11.24 5.94 0.43
CA VAL A 142 12.41 6.62 1.00
C VAL A 142 13.68 5.93 0.49
N GLY A 143 14.41 6.61 -0.38
CA GLY A 143 15.67 6.15 -0.99
C GLY A 143 15.51 5.27 -2.24
N ASP A 144 14.28 4.93 -2.66
CA ASP A 144 14.03 4.04 -3.80
C ASP A 144 12.72 4.40 -4.53
N VAL A 145 12.37 3.62 -5.54
CA VAL A 145 11.09 3.65 -6.25
C VAL A 145 10.55 2.24 -6.42
N GLY A 146 9.23 2.11 -6.63
CA GLY A 146 8.60 0.83 -6.87
C GLY A 146 9.14 0.14 -8.12
N ARG A 147 9.34 -1.17 -8.04
CA ARG A 147 9.80 -1.96 -9.19
C ARG A 147 8.68 -2.16 -10.22
N PRO A 148 8.96 -2.00 -11.51
CA PRO A 148 7.94 -2.04 -12.57
C PRO A 148 7.67 -3.45 -13.11
N ASP A 149 8.35 -4.49 -12.62
CA ASP A 149 8.39 -5.83 -13.24
C ASP A 149 7.52 -6.88 -12.53
N LEU A 150 6.92 -6.58 -11.38
CA LEU A 150 6.15 -7.57 -10.60
C LEU A 150 4.98 -8.19 -11.38
N LEU A 151 4.39 -7.44 -12.30
CA LEU A 151 3.27 -7.90 -13.12
C LEU A 151 3.70 -8.42 -14.50
N ALA A 152 4.99 -8.63 -14.73
CA ALA A 152 5.48 -9.20 -16.00
C ALA A 152 4.92 -10.60 -16.25
N SER A 153 4.70 -11.40 -15.19
CA SER A 153 4.03 -12.70 -15.28
C SER A 153 2.57 -12.62 -15.74
N CYS A 154 1.93 -11.43 -15.57
CA CYS A 154 0.58 -11.13 -16.06
C CYS A 154 0.57 -10.54 -17.48
N GLY A 155 1.72 -10.51 -18.17
CA GLY A 155 1.85 -10.04 -19.55
C GLY A 155 2.04 -8.53 -19.70
N LEU A 156 2.34 -7.79 -18.61
CA LEU A 156 2.66 -6.38 -18.66
C LEU A 156 4.15 -6.15 -18.92
N ASP A 157 4.45 -5.27 -19.86
CA ASP A 157 5.84 -4.95 -20.22
C ASP A 157 6.48 -4.03 -19.17
N SER A 158 7.56 -4.52 -18.53
CA SER A 158 8.26 -3.78 -17.47
C SER A 158 8.89 -2.48 -17.96
N HIS A 159 9.34 -2.41 -19.22
CA HIS A 159 9.89 -1.17 -19.80
C HIS A 159 8.79 -0.11 -19.97
N THR A 160 7.61 -0.52 -20.40
CA THR A 160 6.45 0.37 -20.48
C THR A 160 6.08 0.92 -19.11
N LEU A 161 5.98 0.05 -18.10
CA LEU A 161 5.67 0.46 -16.73
C LEU A 161 6.78 1.36 -16.14
N ALA A 162 8.05 1.04 -16.36
CA ALA A 162 9.17 1.90 -15.96
C ALA A 162 9.09 3.30 -16.60
N GLY A 163 8.69 3.36 -17.86
CA GLY A 163 8.47 4.63 -18.56
C GLY A 163 7.31 5.43 -17.98
N GLN A 164 6.23 4.78 -17.57
CA GLN A 164 5.11 5.42 -16.86
C GLN A 164 5.54 5.90 -15.46
N LEU A 165 6.32 5.09 -14.73
CA LEU A 165 6.86 5.46 -13.43
C LEU A 165 7.71 6.74 -13.50
N TYR A 166 8.57 6.85 -14.53
CA TYR A 166 9.32 8.07 -14.80
C TYR A 166 8.40 9.30 -14.95
N ASP A 167 7.36 9.18 -15.78
CA ASP A 167 6.41 10.28 -16.01
C ASP A 167 5.65 10.62 -14.71
N SER A 168 5.21 9.63 -13.96
CA SER A 168 4.53 9.79 -12.67
C SER A 168 5.39 10.53 -11.66
N LEU A 169 6.68 10.16 -11.54
CA LEU A 169 7.61 10.83 -10.64
C LEU A 169 7.87 12.28 -11.06
N HIS A 170 8.18 12.50 -12.34
CA HIS A 170 8.63 13.82 -12.80
C HIS A 170 7.50 14.82 -13.03
N HIS A 171 6.31 14.37 -13.45
CA HIS A 171 5.21 15.27 -13.79
C HIS A 171 4.19 15.44 -12.64
N HIS A 172 4.11 14.48 -11.71
CA HIS A 172 3.11 14.53 -10.64
C HIS A 172 3.74 14.64 -9.25
N ILE A 173 4.64 13.72 -8.90
CA ILE A 173 5.24 13.72 -7.55
C ILE A 173 6.17 14.92 -7.34
N LEU A 174 7.12 15.13 -8.25
CA LEU A 174 8.09 16.21 -8.14
C LEU A 174 7.51 17.60 -8.49
N ALA A 175 6.29 17.68 -8.98
CA ALA A 175 5.56 18.93 -9.11
C ALA A 175 5.05 19.48 -7.77
N GLN A 176 5.00 18.63 -6.73
CA GLN A 176 4.58 19.04 -5.39
C GLN A 176 5.68 19.89 -4.69
N PRO A 177 5.32 20.75 -3.73
CA PRO A 177 6.28 21.57 -3.00
C PRO A 177 7.40 20.73 -2.37
N PRO A 178 8.68 21.16 -2.43
CA PRO A 178 9.82 20.37 -1.94
C PRO A 178 9.73 19.95 -0.47
N GLN A 179 9.05 20.74 0.35
CA GLN A 179 8.87 20.48 1.78
C GLN A 179 7.76 19.47 2.09
N THR A 180 7.00 19.02 1.08
CA THR A 180 5.94 18.04 1.27
C THR A 180 6.53 16.73 1.80
N LYS A 181 5.97 16.24 2.88
CA LYS A 181 6.37 14.95 3.47
C LYS A 181 5.85 13.81 2.60
N ILE A 182 6.69 12.83 2.35
CA ILE A 182 6.30 11.59 1.67
C ILE A 182 6.11 10.46 2.68
N PHE A 183 5.09 9.65 2.44
CA PHE A 183 4.71 8.50 3.24
C PHE A 183 4.38 7.32 2.29
N PRO A 184 5.35 6.43 2.04
CA PRO A 184 5.18 5.29 1.13
C PRO A 184 4.42 4.13 1.78
N ALA A 185 3.90 3.21 0.96
CA ALA A 185 3.26 1.99 1.48
C ALA A 185 4.26 0.97 2.03
N HIS A 186 5.55 1.04 1.67
CA HIS A 186 6.56 0.10 2.15
C HIS A 186 7.85 0.77 2.61
N GLY A 187 8.53 0.08 3.54
CA GLY A 187 9.87 0.41 4.05
C GLY A 187 10.87 -0.71 3.86
N ALA A 188 12.04 -0.61 4.53
CA ALA A 188 13.11 -1.59 4.43
C ALA A 188 12.66 -3.02 4.76
N GLY A 189 13.02 -3.95 3.89
CA GLY A 189 12.62 -5.37 3.99
C GLY A 189 11.54 -5.79 3.00
N SER A 190 10.79 -4.85 2.40
CA SER A 190 9.86 -5.16 1.32
C SER A 190 10.60 -5.54 0.04
N LEU A 191 10.01 -6.46 -0.72
CA LEU A 191 10.50 -6.88 -2.04
C LEU A 191 9.90 -6.04 -3.19
N CYS A 192 9.14 -4.99 -2.86
CA CYS A 192 8.59 -4.05 -3.85
C CYS A 192 9.60 -3.03 -4.36
N GLY A 193 10.81 -2.96 -3.77
CA GLY A 193 11.94 -2.15 -4.21
C GLY A 193 13.27 -2.81 -3.85
N LYS A 194 14.41 -2.15 -4.17
CA LYS A 194 15.76 -2.71 -3.99
C LYS A 194 16.51 -2.14 -2.78
N HIS A 195 16.35 -0.84 -2.53
CA HIS A 195 17.20 -0.07 -1.62
C HIS A 195 16.39 0.79 -0.65
N LEU A 196 15.25 0.26 -0.16
CA LEU A 196 14.38 0.98 0.76
C LEU A 196 15.10 1.31 2.07
N SER A 197 14.94 2.53 2.53
CA SER A 197 15.48 3.01 3.80
C SER A 197 14.68 2.50 5.00
N ASP A 198 15.33 2.42 6.17
CA ASP A 198 14.67 2.15 7.47
C ASP A 198 13.75 3.31 7.92
N ARG A 199 13.86 4.47 7.29
CA ARG A 199 12.99 5.61 7.58
C ARG A 199 11.62 5.40 6.96
N LEU A 200 10.57 5.65 7.74
CA LEU A 200 9.19 5.47 7.33
C LEU A 200 8.58 6.71 6.63
N SER A 201 9.31 7.81 6.58
CA SER A 201 8.92 9.04 5.89
C SER A 201 10.14 9.88 5.52
N SER A 202 9.96 10.80 4.60
CA SER A 202 10.99 11.73 4.12
C SER A 202 10.32 13.03 3.65
N THR A 203 11.06 13.91 2.98
CA THR A 203 10.53 15.04 2.22
C THR A 203 10.93 14.92 0.75
N LEU A 204 10.18 15.53 -0.14
CA LEU A 204 10.54 15.53 -1.57
C LEU A 204 11.91 16.16 -1.81
N GLU A 205 12.26 17.22 -1.10
CA GLU A 205 13.58 17.84 -1.19
C GLU A 205 14.68 16.83 -0.83
N ASN A 206 14.52 16.09 0.27
CA ASN A 206 15.51 15.10 0.66
C ASN A 206 15.61 13.97 -0.36
N GLU A 207 14.48 13.48 -0.90
CA GLU A 207 14.51 12.45 -1.93
C GLU A 207 15.14 12.93 -3.24
N GLN A 208 14.89 14.16 -3.67
CA GLN A 208 15.57 14.75 -4.82
C GLN A 208 17.10 14.77 -4.65
N LEU A 209 17.58 14.97 -3.42
CA LEU A 209 19.01 15.03 -3.13
C LEU A 209 19.65 13.63 -2.99
N THR A 210 18.93 12.67 -2.44
CA THR A 210 19.52 11.39 -1.98
C THR A 210 19.08 10.17 -2.79
N ASN A 211 17.84 10.18 -3.31
CA ASN A 211 17.28 9.04 -4.04
C ASN A 211 17.91 8.91 -5.44
N TYR A 212 18.47 7.75 -5.74
CA TYR A 212 19.16 7.51 -7.00
C TYR A 212 18.25 7.67 -8.23
N ALA A 213 16.97 7.29 -8.09
CA ALA A 213 15.98 7.31 -9.17
C ALA A 213 15.50 8.73 -9.53
N LEU A 214 15.68 9.70 -8.63
CA LEU A 214 15.29 11.10 -8.85
C LEU A 214 16.45 12.00 -9.31
N LYS A 215 17.64 11.43 -9.51
CA LYS A 215 18.78 12.18 -10.04
C LYS A 215 18.55 12.55 -11.51
N PRO A 216 19.15 13.64 -11.98
CA PRO A 216 19.05 14.05 -13.39
C PRO A 216 19.51 12.91 -14.33
N MET A 217 18.58 12.35 -15.08
CA MET A 217 18.84 11.33 -16.11
C MET A 217 17.73 11.38 -17.16
N SER A 218 18.02 10.84 -18.35
CA SER A 218 17.00 10.69 -19.39
C SER A 218 16.02 9.58 -19.00
N LYS A 219 14.80 9.62 -19.55
CA LYS A 219 13.79 8.57 -19.35
C LYS A 219 14.33 7.17 -19.69
N GLN A 220 15.12 7.05 -20.76
CA GLN A 220 15.73 5.77 -21.12
C GLN A 220 16.74 5.27 -20.07
N GLN A 221 17.59 6.16 -19.55
CA GLN A 221 18.52 5.80 -18.47
C GLN A 221 17.78 5.37 -17.20
N PHE A 222 16.67 6.04 -16.86
CA PHE A 222 15.82 5.63 -15.74
C PHE A 222 15.25 4.23 -15.96
N ILE A 223 14.67 3.96 -17.15
CA ILE A 223 14.15 2.64 -17.49
C ILE A 223 15.22 1.58 -17.32
N ASP A 224 16.41 1.80 -17.88
CA ASP A 224 17.53 0.86 -17.78
C ASP A 224 17.91 0.59 -16.31
N VAL A 225 17.98 1.61 -15.47
CA VAL A 225 18.35 1.50 -14.05
C VAL A 225 17.30 0.73 -13.25
N VAL A 226 16.01 1.06 -13.42
CA VAL A 226 14.95 0.45 -12.58
C VAL A 226 14.53 -0.94 -13.04
N THR A 227 14.88 -1.34 -14.27
CA THR A 227 14.59 -2.69 -14.79
C THR A 227 15.78 -3.66 -14.67
N THR A 228 16.99 -3.16 -14.40
CA THR A 228 18.20 -4.00 -14.26
C THR A 228 18.30 -4.60 -12.86
N ASP A 229 18.82 -5.81 -12.74
CA ASP A 229 19.13 -6.52 -11.48
C ASP A 229 17.95 -6.61 -10.49
N GLN A 230 16.72 -6.78 -11.00
CA GLN A 230 15.57 -7.04 -10.15
C GLN A 230 15.64 -8.46 -9.57
N LEU A 231 15.38 -8.57 -8.27
CA LEU A 231 15.23 -9.86 -7.60
C LEU A 231 14.04 -10.62 -8.19
N GLU A 232 14.12 -11.94 -8.23
CA GLU A 232 12.98 -12.75 -8.62
C GLU A 232 11.77 -12.45 -7.72
N ALA A 233 10.62 -12.20 -8.32
CA ALA A 233 9.40 -11.94 -7.58
C ALA A 233 8.95 -13.24 -6.87
N PRO A 234 8.52 -13.17 -5.60
CA PRO A 234 7.98 -14.33 -4.91
C PRO A 234 6.82 -14.96 -5.69
N ALA A 235 6.79 -16.28 -5.74
CA ALA A 235 5.79 -17.01 -6.54
C ALA A 235 4.33 -16.72 -6.14
N TYR A 236 4.10 -16.28 -4.90
CA TYR A 236 2.75 -15.95 -4.40
C TYR A 236 2.25 -14.55 -4.80
N PHE A 237 3.12 -13.65 -5.27
CA PHE A 237 2.76 -12.26 -5.56
C PHE A 237 1.61 -12.15 -6.57
N SER A 238 1.69 -12.87 -7.68
CA SER A 238 0.61 -12.86 -8.69
C SER A 238 -0.72 -13.36 -8.13
N HIS A 239 -0.68 -14.36 -7.24
CA HIS A 239 -1.87 -14.89 -6.59
C HIS A 239 -2.49 -13.88 -5.62
N VAL A 240 -1.68 -13.20 -4.81
CA VAL A 240 -2.18 -12.21 -3.85
C VAL A 240 -2.71 -10.96 -4.55
N ALA A 241 -2.02 -10.44 -5.56
CA ALA A 241 -2.54 -9.35 -6.38
C ALA A 241 -3.91 -9.71 -7.00
N PHE A 242 -4.07 -10.95 -7.47
CA PHE A 242 -5.34 -11.46 -7.97
C PHE A 242 -6.42 -11.53 -6.88
N LEU A 243 -6.09 -11.92 -5.64
CA LEU A 243 -7.03 -11.91 -4.51
C LEU A 243 -7.50 -10.49 -4.19
N ASN A 244 -6.61 -9.50 -4.23
CA ASN A 244 -6.96 -8.10 -3.98
C ASN A 244 -7.86 -7.49 -5.07
N CYS A 245 -7.93 -8.10 -6.26
CA CYS A 245 -8.85 -7.71 -7.33
C CYS A 245 -10.22 -8.39 -7.22
N ARG A 246 -10.47 -9.26 -6.25
CA ARG A 246 -11.70 -10.08 -6.18
C ARG A 246 -12.30 -10.10 -4.79
N GLU A 247 -13.60 -10.40 -4.75
CA GLU A 247 -14.25 -10.80 -3.50
C GLU A 247 -13.52 -11.99 -2.90
N HIS A 248 -13.27 -11.94 -1.61
CA HIS A 248 -12.65 -13.00 -0.84
C HIS A 248 -13.27 -13.07 0.57
N PRO A 249 -13.20 -14.23 1.25
CA PRO A 249 -13.77 -14.40 2.59
C PRO A 249 -13.16 -13.43 3.61
N ALA A 250 -13.95 -13.05 4.60
CA ALA A 250 -13.48 -12.30 5.77
C ALA A 250 -12.37 -13.06 6.52
N LEU A 251 -11.47 -12.32 7.20
CA LEU A 251 -10.39 -12.94 7.96
C LEU A 251 -10.92 -13.89 9.04
N GLU A 252 -11.96 -13.48 9.77
CA GLU A 252 -12.59 -14.28 10.80
C GLU A 252 -13.16 -15.61 10.23
N GLU A 253 -13.76 -15.57 9.06
CA GLU A 253 -14.27 -16.77 8.38
C GLU A 253 -13.13 -17.74 8.03
N ILE A 254 -12.01 -17.22 7.52
CA ILE A 254 -10.81 -18.01 7.21
C ILE A 254 -10.24 -18.62 8.47
N LEU A 255 -10.06 -17.81 9.53
CA LEU A 255 -9.54 -18.29 10.82
C LEU A 255 -10.43 -19.35 11.43
N THR A 256 -11.76 -19.16 11.43
CA THR A 256 -12.71 -20.13 11.95
C THR A 256 -12.62 -21.48 11.22
N LYS A 257 -12.39 -21.47 9.92
CA LYS A 257 -12.26 -22.70 9.12
C LYS A 257 -10.89 -23.34 9.22
N SER A 258 -9.83 -22.54 9.30
CA SER A 258 -8.45 -23.02 9.16
C SER A 258 -7.71 -23.14 10.51
N TYR A 259 -8.08 -22.33 11.50
CA TYR A 259 -7.46 -22.38 12.83
C TYR A 259 -8.12 -23.43 13.70
N GLN A 260 -7.76 -24.69 13.45
CA GLN A 260 -8.27 -25.87 14.17
C GLN A 260 -7.12 -26.48 14.97
N PRO A 261 -7.16 -26.43 16.32
CA PRO A 261 -6.15 -27.10 17.15
C PRO A 261 -6.16 -28.61 16.89
N LEU A 262 -5.02 -29.19 16.63
CA LEU A 262 -4.85 -30.63 16.45
C LEU A 262 -4.18 -31.25 17.69
N THR A 263 -4.58 -32.46 18.07
CA THR A 263 -3.86 -33.25 19.01
C THR A 263 -2.55 -33.79 18.42
N VAL A 264 -1.62 -34.23 19.27
CA VAL A 264 -0.33 -34.80 18.80
C VAL A 264 -0.57 -36.01 17.87
N ASP A 265 -1.55 -36.86 18.18
CA ASP A 265 -1.87 -38.06 17.38
C ASP A 265 -2.42 -37.67 16.00
N GLN A 266 -3.25 -36.61 15.93
CA GLN A 266 -3.74 -36.05 14.66
C GLN A 266 -2.60 -35.46 13.83
N VAL A 267 -1.67 -34.71 14.44
CA VAL A 267 -0.48 -34.18 13.74
C VAL A 267 0.38 -35.33 13.18
N ILE A 268 0.59 -36.40 13.95
CA ILE A 268 1.33 -37.57 13.47
C ILE A 268 0.62 -38.23 12.29
N HIS A 269 -0.70 -38.37 12.38
CA HIS A 269 -1.51 -38.92 11.29
C HIS A 269 -1.40 -38.10 10.01
N GLU A 270 -1.62 -36.79 10.10
CA GLU A 270 -1.53 -35.85 8.96
C GLU A 270 -0.12 -35.85 8.33
N LYS A 271 0.92 -35.85 9.18
CA LYS A 271 2.31 -35.97 8.72
C LYS A 271 2.53 -37.26 7.92
N SER A 272 1.97 -38.38 8.40
CA SER A 272 2.07 -39.68 7.73
C SER A 272 1.31 -39.71 6.38
N ALA A 273 0.29 -38.88 6.26
CA ALA A 273 -0.45 -38.65 5.03
C ALA A 273 0.25 -37.68 4.05
N GLY A 274 1.42 -37.15 4.42
CA GLY A 274 2.24 -36.27 3.57
C GLY A 274 1.98 -34.78 3.76
N VAL A 275 1.22 -34.38 4.79
CA VAL A 275 1.00 -32.96 5.14
C VAL A 275 2.29 -32.36 5.67
N GLN A 276 2.65 -31.19 5.17
CA GLN A 276 3.83 -30.46 5.61
C GLN A 276 3.56 -29.73 6.92
N ILE A 277 4.49 -29.89 7.88
CA ILE A 277 4.44 -29.16 9.16
C ILE A 277 5.38 -27.97 9.06
N LEU A 278 4.85 -26.78 9.32
CA LEU A 278 5.62 -25.54 9.42
C LEU A 278 5.62 -25.04 10.86
N ASP A 279 6.80 -24.88 11.45
CA ASP A 279 6.95 -24.23 12.74
C ASP A 279 7.15 -22.71 12.54
N VAL A 280 6.21 -21.92 13.04
CA VAL A 280 6.23 -20.45 12.93
C VAL A 280 6.76 -19.75 14.17
N ARG A 281 7.26 -20.51 15.17
CA ARG A 281 7.90 -19.94 16.34
C ARG A 281 9.25 -19.32 15.99
N SER A 282 9.70 -18.38 16.83
CA SER A 282 11.06 -17.85 16.70
C SER A 282 12.13 -18.96 16.89
N PRO A 283 13.34 -18.82 16.34
CA PRO A 283 14.41 -19.80 16.55
C PRO A 283 14.72 -20.09 18.04
N LYS A 284 14.56 -19.09 18.90
CA LYS A 284 14.74 -19.23 20.35
C LYS A 284 13.67 -20.12 20.99
N GLU A 285 12.41 -19.91 20.62
CA GLU A 285 11.28 -20.70 21.14
C GLU A 285 11.28 -22.12 20.58
N PHE A 286 11.75 -22.32 19.35
CA PHE A 286 11.90 -23.66 18.77
C PHE A 286 13.01 -24.47 19.43
N GLY A 287 14.11 -23.84 19.85
CA GLY A 287 15.30 -24.46 20.42
C GLY A 287 15.28 -24.62 21.95
N SER A 288 14.20 -24.19 22.64
CA SER A 288 14.09 -24.25 24.10
C SER A 288 13.19 -25.45 24.56
#